data_ea551f6cdda24aac8b3193a876870b65
#
_entry.id   ea551f6cdda24aac8b3193a876870b65
#
_cell.length_a   1.000
_cell.length_b   1.000
_cell.length_c   1.000
_cell.angle_alpha   90.00
_cell.angle_beta   90.00
_cell.angle_gamma   90.00
#
_symmetry.space_group_name_H-M   'P 1'
#
loop_
_entity.id
_entity.type
_entity.pdbx_description
1 polymer ?
#
loop_
_entity_poly.entity_id
_entity_poly.type
_entity_poly.pdbx_seq_one_letter_code
_entity_poly.pdbx_strand_id
1 'polypeptide(L)'
;FAMPIRENKAQEIYIVMSGEMMAMYAANNISKGILKYANSGGVRLGGLVCNERQTDKELELAEALAKKLGTQLIYFVPRDNIVQHAELRRMTVLEYAPDSVQAGHYRSLAEKIHNNAGKGIIPTPITMDELEDMLMEHGIMKQVDETQIGKTAAELAATA
;
A
#
# COMPACT_ATOMS: atom_id res chain seq x y z
N PHE A 1 -10.63 7.75 -10.97
CA PHE A 1 -9.83 7.90 -9.76
C PHE A 1 -9.75 9.36 -9.30
N ALA A 2 -9.40 10.33 -10.16
CA ALA A 2 -9.22 11.73 -9.78
C ALA A 2 -10.54 12.51 -9.50
N MET A 3 -11.69 11.99 -9.90
CA MET A 3 -12.98 12.69 -9.79
C MET A 3 -13.36 13.08 -8.35
N PRO A 4 -13.32 12.18 -7.37
CA PRO A 4 -13.69 12.54 -5.99
C PRO A 4 -12.77 13.62 -5.39
N ILE A 5 -11.49 13.62 -5.78
CA ILE A 5 -10.49 14.61 -5.36
C ILE A 5 -10.75 15.95 -6.06
N ARG A 6 -10.89 15.91 -7.38
CA ARG A 6 -11.07 17.09 -8.22
C ARG A 6 -12.38 17.85 -7.96
N GLU A 7 -13.44 17.10 -7.69
CA GLU A 7 -14.77 17.66 -7.41
C GLU A 7 -15.01 17.97 -5.92
N ASN A 8 -13.95 17.87 -5.10
CA ASN A 8 -14.00 18.14 -3.65
C ASN A 8 -15.06 17.31 -2.90
N LYS A 9 -15.29 16.08 -3.37
CA LYS A 9 -16.23 15.13 -2.74
C LYS A 9 -15.59 14.28 -1.66
N ALA A 10 -14.25 14.25 -1.61
CA ALA A 10 -13.47 13.56 -0.59
C ALA A 10 -12.51 14.54 0.08
N GLN A 11 -12.54 14.62 1.40
CA GLN A 11 -11.67 15.47 2.20
C GLN A 11 -10.41 14.74 2.63
N GLU A 12 -10.52 13.46 2.95
CA GLU A 12 -9.42 12.59 3.33
C GLU A 12 -9.36 11.36 2.45
N ILE A 13 -8.16 11.01 2.02
CA ILE A 13 -7.87 9.84 1.20
C ILE A 13 -6.98 8.89 2.00
N TYR A 14 -7.40 7.65 2.12
CA TYR A 14 -6.58 6.55 2.61
C TYR A 14 -6.20 5.68 1.42
N ILE A 15 -4.89 5.45 1.24
CA ILE A 15 -4.39 4.66 0.11
C ILE A 15 -4.18 3.24 0.57
N VAL A 16 -4.91 2.30 -0.02
CA VAL A 16 -4.68 0.86 0.19
C VAL A 16 -3.69 0.36 -0.83
N MET A 17 -2.61 -0.26 -0.37
CA MET A 17 -1.52 -0.78 -1.20
C MET A 17 -1.01 -2.11 -0.64
N SER A 18 -0.07 -2.74 -1.33
CA SER A 18 0.75 -3.85 -0.85
C SER A 18 2.23 -3.45 -0.88
N GLY A 19 3.13 -4.32 -0.39
CA GLY A 19 4.58 -4.09 -0.47
C GLY A 19 5.20 -4.33 -1.85
N GLU A 20 4.40 -4.67 -2.85
CA GLU A 20 4.87 -4.83 -4.22
C GLU A 20 5.27 -3.48 -4.82
N MET A 21 6.40 -3.43 -5.55
CA MET A 21 6.92 -2.19 -6.16
C MET A 21 5.87 -1.42 -6.94
N MET A 22 5.07 -2.10 -7.77
CA MET A 22 4.04 -1.44 -8.59
C MET A 22 2.90 -0.87 -7.76
N ALA A 23 2.55 -1.51 -6.63
CA ALA A 23 1.54 -0.98 -5.71
C ALA A 23 2.05 0.28 -4.99
N MET A 24 3.32 0.29 -4.57
CA MET A 24 3.96 1.47 -3.97
C MET A 24 4.12 2.61 -4.99
N TYR A 25 4.49 2.31 -6.23
CA TYR A 25 4.51 3.28 -7.32
C TYR A 25 3.14 3.91 -7.56
N ALA A 26 2.08 3.08 -7.59
CA ALA A 26 0.71 3.57 -7.73
C ALA A 26 0.30 4.46 -6.54
N ALA A 27 0.63 4.07 -5.31
CA ALA A 27 0.38 4.86 -4.10
C ALA A 27 1.07 6.24 -4.15
N ASN A 28 2.33 6.27 -4.61
CA ASN A 28 3.07 7.51 -4.83
C ASN A 28 2.42 8.41 -5.89
N ASN A 29 1.94 7.85 -7.00
CA ASN A 29 1.24 8.61 -8.05
C ASN A 29 -0.12 9.14 -7.57
N ILE A 30 -0.83 8.39 -6.72
CA ILE A 30 -2.04 8.89 -6.05
C ILE A 30 -1.69 10.08 -5.15
N SER A 31 -0.58 10.00 -4.41
CA SER A 31 -0.09 11.08 -3.55
C SER A 31 0.28 12.34 -4.35
N LYS A 32 0.86 12.21 -5.56
CA LYS A 32 1.05 13.33 -6.50
C LYS A 32 -0.29 13.98 -6.89
N GLY A 33 -1.32 13.16 -7.11
CA GLY A 33 -2.68 13.65 -7.39
C GLY A 33 -3.25 14.42 -6.19
N ILE A 34 -3.09 13.93 -4.97
CA ILE A 34 -3.53 14.62 -3.75
C ILE A 34 -2.82 15.95 -3.60
N LEU A 35 -1.48 15.98 -3.74
CA LEU A 35 -0.68 17.21 -3.67
C LEU A 35 -1.18 18.27 -4.66
N LYS A 36 -1.45 17.86 -5.91
CA LYS A 36 -1.94 18.76 -6.96
C LYS A 36 -3.23 19.50 -6.59
N TYR A 37 -4.13 18.82 -5.89
CA TYR A 37 -5.46 19.37 -5.54
C TYR A 37 -5.58 19.82 -4.07
N ALA A 38 -4.55 19.62 -3.26
CA ALA A 38 -4.59 19.94 -1.83
C ALA A 38 -4.86 21.42 -1.53
N ASN A 39 -4.33 22.32 -2.36
CA ASN A 39 -4.48 23.77 -2.16
C ASN A 39 -5.83 24.30 -2.69
N SER A 40 -6.41 23.69 -3.71
CA SER A 40 -7.66 24.14 -4.33
C SER A 40 -8.89 23.45 -3.77
N GLY A 41 -8.79 22.18 -3.36
CA GLY A 41 -9.90 21.36 -2.91
C GLY A 41 -9.85 20.94 -1.43
N GLY A 42 -8.78 21.28 -0.71
CA GLY A 42 -8.66 20.93 0.70
C GLY A 42 -8.43 19.45 0.99
N VAL A 43 -8.27 18.60 -0.03
CA VAL A 43 -8.04 17.17 0.13
C VAL A 43 -6.71 16.89 0.85
N ARG A 44 -6.70 15.87 1.69
CA ARG A 44 -5.52 15.44 2.48
C ARG A 44 -5.31 13.93 2.37
N LEU A 45 -4.06 13.52 2.55
CA LEU A 45 -3.71 12.12 2.73
C LEU A 45 -3.87 11.75 4.20
N GLY A 46 -4.84 10.88 4.51
CA GLY A 46 -5.08 10.37 5.87
C GLY A 46 -4.05 9.33 6.30
N GLY A 47 -3.51 8.58 5.35
CA GLY A 47 -2.46 7.58 5.60
C GLY A 47 -2.48 6.45 4.60
N LEU A 48 -1.55 5.50 4.80
CA LEU A 48 -1.46 4.27 4.03
C LEU A 48 -2.08 3.10 4.81
N VAL A 49 -2.68 2.18 4.10
CA VAL A 49 -3.11 0.87 4.61
C VAL A 49 -2.40 -0.18 3.77
N CYS A 50 -1.63 -1.06 4.39
CA CYS A 50 -1.02 -2.18 3.70
C CYS A 50 -1.95 -3.39 3.77
N ASN A 51 -2.35 -3.91 2.62
CA ASN A 51 -3.07 -5.18 2.50
C ASN A 51 -2.07 -6.25 2.05
N GLU A 52 -1.66 -7.11 2.98
CA GLU A 52 -0.55 -8.04 2.83
C GLU A 52 -0.70 -8.97 1.61
N ARG A 53 0.39 -9.11 0.86
CA ARG A 53 0.55 -10.07 -0.24
C ARG A 53 1.60 -11.13 0.06
N GLN A 54 2.20 -11.08 1.27
CA GLN A 54 3.28 -11.96 1.72
C GLN A 54 4.55 -11.79 0.88
N THR A 55 4.86 -10.54 0.53
CA THR A 55 6.14 -10.20 -0.10
C THR A 55 7.20 -9.93 0.97
N ASP A 56 8.48 -10.00 0.57
CA ASP A 56 9.60 -9.78 1.49
C ASP A 56 9.55 -8.38 2.09
N LYS A 57 9.69 -8.29 3.43
CA LYS A 57 9.77 -7.04 4.20
C LYS A 57 8.60 -6.06 3.93
N GLU A 58 7.43 -6.59 3.66
CA GLU A 58 6.27 -5.82 3.24
C GLU A 58 5.86 -4.74 4.25
N LEU A 59 5.89 -5.07 5.56
CA LEU A 59 5.59 -4.11 6.61
C LEU A 59 6.62 -2.96 6.65
N GLU A 60 7.92 -3.30 6.64
CA GLU A 60 9.00 -2.31 6.69
C GLU A 60 8.97 -1.38 5.48
N LEU A 61 8.70 -1.93 4.29
CA LEU A 61 8.55 -1.14 3.07
C LEU A 61 7.34 -0.21 3.11
N ALA A 62 6.19 -0.68 3.62
CA ALA A 62 5.00 0.14 3.77
C ALA A 62 5.23 1.29 4.78
N GLU A 63 5.92 1.03 5.89
CA GLU A 63 6.30 2.05 6.87
C GLU A 63 7.31 3.05 6.30
N ALA A 64 8.31 2.58 5.55
CA ALA A 64 9.31 3.42 4.90
C ALA A 64 8.67 4.36 3.88
N LEU A 65 7.76 3.86 3.04
CA LEU A 65 7.03 4.68 2.08
C LEU A 65 6.14 5.71 2.79
N ALA A 66 5.41 5.30 3.83
CA ALA A 66 4.59 6.22 4.63
C ALA A 66 5.43 7.37 5.18
N LYS A 67 6.60 7.07 5.74
CA LYS A 67 7.54 8.06 6.27
C LYS A 67 8.06 9.01 5.18
N LYS A 68 8.44 8.48 3.99
CA LYS A 68 8.89 9.31 2.87
C LYS A 68 7.79 10.24 2.36
N LEU A 69 6.54 9.79 2.32
CA LEU A 69 5.37 10.60 1.96
C LEU A 69 4.97 11.61 3.05
N GLY A 70 5.58 11.56 4.23
CA GLY A 70 5.26 12.43 5.37
C GLY A 70 3.99 12.04 6.12
N THR A 71 3.52 10.82 5.95
CA THR A 71 2.33 10.26 6.58
C THR A 71 2.65 9.06 7.47
N GLN A 72 1.64 8.30 7.85
CA GLN A 72 1.77 7.10 8.66
C GLN A 72 1.13 5.88 7.98
N LEU A 73 1.63 4.70 8.33
CA LEU A 73 0.93 3.45 8.07
C LEU A 73 -0.18 3.32 9.12
N ILE A 74 -1.43 3.46 8.69
CA ILE A 74 -2.62 3.37 9.56
C ILE A 74 -2.78 1.94 10.07
N TYR A 75 -2.68 0.98 9.15
CA TYR A 75 -2.83 -0.42 9.48
C TYR A 75 -2.14 -1.33 8.47
N PHE A 76 -1.65 -2.44 8.98
CA PHE A 76 -1.20 -3.58 8.20
C PHE A 76 -2.28 -4.68 8.34
N VAL A 77 -2.94 -5.03 7.24
CA VAL A 77 -3.98 -6.06 7.21
C VAL A 77 -3.33 -7.38 6.78
N PRO A 78 -3.17 -8.34 7.67
CA PRO A 78 -2.59 -9.64 7.32
C PRO A 78 -3.46 -10.37 6.30
N ARG A 79 -2.79 -11.17 5.44
CA ARG A 79 -3.47 -12.03 4.48
C ARG A 79 -4.04 -13.26 5.18
N ASP A 80 -5.33 -13.52 4.94
CA ASP A 80 -6.02 -14.71 5.43
C ASP A 80 -6.94 -15.27 4.34
N ASN A 81 -6.94 -16.59 4.18
CA ASN A 81 -7.78 -17.28 3.19
C ASN A 81 -9.29 -17.21 3.51
N ILE A 82 -9.64 -16.82 4.73
CA ILE A 82 -11.05 -16.62 5.11
C ILE A 82 -11.70 -15.54 4.26
N VAL A 83 -10.92 -14.56 3.75
CA VAL A 83 -11.39 -13.54 2.82
C VAL A 83 -11.94 -14.19 1.56
N GLN A 84 -11.17 -15.10 0.94
CA GLN A 84 -11.60 -15.83 -0.25
C GLN A 84 -12.85 -16.69 0.02
N HIS A 85 -12.94 -17.31 1.19
CA HIS A 85 -14.12 -18.10 1.56
C HIS A 85 -15.37 -17.23 1.69
N ALA A 86 -15.24 -16.04 2.27
CA ALA A 86 -16.34 -15.06 2.37
C ALA A 86 -16.78 -14.58 0.98
N GLU A 87 -15.82 -14.24 0.10
CA GLU A 87 -16.08 -13.84 -1.29
C GLU A 87 -16.87 -14.88 -2.09
N LEU A 88 -16.51 -16.18 -1.96
CA LEU A 88 -17.25 -17.27 -2.59
C LEU A 88 -18.70 -17.35 -2.13
N ARG A 89 -19.00 -16.86 -0.94
CA ARG A 89 -20.36 -16.75 -0.38
C ARG A 89 -21.02 -15.41 -0.65
N ARG A 90 -20.33 -14.49 -1.33
CA ARG A 90 -20.78 -13.11 -1.60
C ARG A 90 -21.09 -12.36 -0.31
N MET A 91 -20.30 -12.60 0.73
CA MET A 91 -20.39 -11.99 2.05
C MET A 91 -19.09 -11.25 2.39
N THR A 92 -19.19 -10.27 3.26
CA THR A 92 -18.00 -9.71 3.90
C THR A 92 -17.45 -10.71 4.95
N VAL A 93 -16.17 -10.56 5.32
CA VAL A 93 -15.61 -11.37 6.41
C VAL A 93 -16.37 -11.15 7.73
N LEU A 94 -16.82 -9.92 7.97
CA LEU A 94 -17.59 -9.57 9.17
C LEU A 94 -18.95 -10.27 9.24
N GLU A 95 -19.56 -10.57 8.09
CA GLU A 95 -20.82 -11.33 8.01
C GLU A 95 -20.58 -12.83 8.04
N TYR A 96 -19.54 -13.29 7.30
CA TYR A 96 -19.24 -14.72 7.15
C TYR A 96 -18.64 -15.34 8.41
N ALA A 97 -17.71 -14.64 9.05
CA ALA A 97 -16.98 -15.12 10.22
C ALA A 97 -16.69 -13.96 11.19
N PRO A 98 -17.73 -13.44 11.89
CA PRO A 98 -17.63 -12.25 12.73
C PRO A 98 -16.61 -12.37 13.86
N ASP A 99 -16.36 -13.58 14.35
CA ASP A 99 -15.46 -13.85 15.49
C ASP A 99 -14.04 -14.26 15.05
N SER A 100 -13.77 -14.24 13.74
CA SER A 100 -12.44 -14.55 13.20
C SER A 100 -11.42 -13.46 13.54
N VAL A 101 -10.14 -13.83 13.58
CA VAL A 101 -9.03 -12.89 13.76
C VAL A 101 -9.05 -11.84 12.64
N GLN A 102 -9.35 -12.25 11.41
CA GLN A 102 -9.43 -11.34 10.26
C GLN A 102 -10.56 -10.30 10.42
N ALA A 103 -11.73 -10.68 10.95
CA ALA A 103 -12.78 -9.74 11.29
C ALA A 103 -12.33 -8.73 12.35
N GLY A 104 -11.50 -9.18 13.31
CA GLY A 104 -10.85 -8.31 14.30
C GLY A 104 -9.92 -7.28 13.65
N HIS A 105 -9.11 -7.67 12.66
CA HIS A 105 -8.26 -6.75 11.90
C HIS A 105 -9.07 -5.66 11.18
N TYR A 106 -10.19 -6.01 10.55
CA TYR A 106 -11.04 -5.02 9.88
C TYR A 106 -11.72 -4.05 10.85
N ARG A 107 -12.14 -4.52 12.04
CA ARG A 107 -12.67 -3.63 13.09
C ARG A 107 -11.59 -2.66 13.59
N SER A 108 -10.38 -3.15 13.83
CA SER A 108 -9.24 -2.33 14.25
C SER A 108 -8.84 -1.31 13.19
N LEU A 109 -8.86 -1.69 11.91
CA LEU A 109 -8.64 -0.76 10.79
C LEU A 109 -9.69 0.35 10.79
N ALA A 110 -10.98 0.00 10.92
CA ALA A 110 -12.08 0.97 10.94
C ALA A 110 -11.95 1.94 12.13
N GLU A 111 -11.61 1.44 13.31
CA GLU A 111 -11.36 2.25 14.50
C GLU A 111 -10.19 3.22 14.31
N LYS A 112 -9.08 2.74 13.75
CA LYS A 112 -7.91 3.59 13.49
C LYS A 112 -8.20 4.68 12.46
N ILE A 113 -8.94 4.39 11.40
CA ILE A 113 -9.38 5.40 10.43
C ILE A 113 -10.29 6.43 11.12
N HIS A 114 -11.25 5.98 11.91
CA HIS A 114 -12.16 6.88 12.64
C HIS A 114 -11.40 7.81 13.59
N ASN A 115 -10.46 7.28 14.37
CA ASN A 115 -9.65 8.06 15.32
C ASN A 115 -8.61 8.96 14.64
N ASN A 116 -8.35 8.78 13.35
CA ASN A 116 -7.45 9.59 12.55
C ASN A 116 -8.17 10.73 11.81
N ALA A 117 -9.47 10.84 11.88
CA ALA A 117 -10.25 11.86 11.20
C ALA A 117 -9.74 13.27 11.53
N GLY A 118 -9.55 14.10 10.50
CA GLY A 118 -9.04 15.47 10.63
C GLY A 118 -7.50 15.58 10.78
N LYS A 119 -6.77 14.46 10.78
CA LYS A 119 -5.29 14.44 10.89
C LYS A 119 -4.58 14.26 9.55
N GLY A 120 -5.32 14.35 8.44
CA GLY A 120 -4.75 14.23 7.11
C GLY A 120 -3.73 15.35 6.79
N ILE A 121 -2.72 14.99 6.01
CA ILE A 121 -1.60 15.88 5.65
C ILE A 121 -1.55 16.13 4.14
N ILE A 122 -0.78 17.13 3.72
CA ILE A 122 -0.37 17.29 2.33
C ILE A 122 0.84 16.37 2.13
N PRO A 123 0.75 15.36 1.24
CA PRO A 123 1.85 14.41 1.07
C PRO A 123 3.08 15.04 0.37
N THR A 124 4.24 14.44 0.61
CA THR A 124 5.50 14.71 -0.09
C THR A 124 5.81 13.53 -1.02
N PRO A 125 5.32 13.50 -2.26
CA PRO A 125 5.60 12.42 -3.19
C PRO A 125 7.09 12.33 -3.52
N ILE A 126 7.56 11.11 -3.77
CA ILE A 126 8.95 10.81 -4.10
C ILE A 126 9.14 10.59 -5.61
N THR A 127 10.39 10.64 -6.06
CA THR A 127 10.78 10.28 -7.41
C THR A 127 10.81 8.75 -7.58
N MET A 128 10.98 8.28 -8.82
CA MET A 128 11.15 6.85 -9.08
C MET A 128 12.46 6.35 -8.52
N ASP A 129 13.53 7.12 -8.69
CA ASP A 129 14.87 6.79 -8.18
C ASP A 129 14.86 6.64 -6.65
N GLU A 130 14.19 7.55 -5.93
CA GLU A 130 14.03 7.45 -4.48
C GLU A 130 13.21 6.23 -4.03
N LEU A 131 12.26 5.77 -4.86
CA LEU A 131 11.52 4.54 -4.60
C LEU A 131 12.42 3.31 -4.80
N GLU A 132 13.20 3.29 -5.88
CA GLU A 132 14.15 2.22 -6.18
C GLU A 132 15.26 2.14 -5.12
N ASP A 133 15.82 3.29 -4.70
CA ASP A 133 16.79 3.38 -3.61
C ASP A 133 16.24 2.79 -2.32
N MET A 134 14.99 3.12 -1.97
CA MET A 134 14.33 2.56 -0.79
C MET A 134 14.20 1.03 -0.86
N LEU A 135 13.89 0.47 -2.04
CA LEU A 135 13.82 -0.98 -2.24
C LEU A 135 15.20 -1.63 -2.13
N MET A 136 16.24 -0.99 -2.66
CA MET A 136 17.63 -1.47 -2.55
C MET A 136 18.11 -1.43 -1.10
N GLU A 137 17.85 -0.35 -0.35
CA GLU A 137 18.20 -0.22 1.06
C GLU A 137 17.59 -1.34 1.92
N HIS A 138 16.40 -1.80 1.57
CA HIS A 138 15.71 -2.92 2.22
C HIS A 138 16.13 -4.29 1.66
N GLY A 139 17.06 -4.34 0.68
CA GLY A 139 17.59 -5.57 0.09
C GLY A 139 16.63 -6.31 -0.83
N ILE A 140 15.57 -5.66 -1.31
CA ILE A 140 14.60 -6.23 -2.24
C ILE A 140 15.13 -6.23 -3.67
N MET A 141 15.76 -5.12 -4.09
CA MET A 141 16.47 -5.04 -5.36
C MET A 141 17.95 -5.36 -5.10
N LYS A 142 18.37 -6.59 -5.36
CA LYS A 142 19.79 -6.87 -5.58
C LYS A 142 20.13 -6.29 -6.95
N GLN A 143 21.34 -5.73 -7.11
CA GLN A 143 21.86 -5.43 -8.46
C GLN A 143 21.61 -6.65 -9.33
N VAL A 144 20.83 -6.49 -10.37
CA VAL A 144 20.62 -7.57 -11.34
C VAL A 144 21.98 -7.81 -11.97
N ASP A 145 22.54 -8.98 -11.75
CA ASP A 145 23.76 -9.38 -12.45
C ASP A 145 23.41 -9.40 -13.93
N GLU A 146 23.91 -8.43 -14.69
CA GLU A 146 23.63 -8.30 -16.12
C GLU A 146 23.95 -9.57 -16.89
N THR A 147 24.82 -10.45 -16.35
CA THR A 147 25.11 -11.77 -16.92
C THR A 147 23.93 -12.74 -16.84
N GLN A 148 22.90 -12.46 -16.02
CA GLN A 148 21.71 -13.29 -15.87
C GLN A 148 20.52 -12.78 -16.73
N ILE A 149 20.64 -11.56 -17.25
CA ILE A 149 19.57 -10.98 -18.11
C ILE A 149 19.51 -11.76 -19.42
N GLY A 150 18.34 -12.31 -19.73
CA GLY A 150 18.09 -13.05 -20.97
C GLY A 150 18.42 -14.53 -20.94
N LYS A 151 18.88 -15.09 -19.83
CA LYS A 151 19.02 -16.55 -19.69
C LYS A 151 17.69 -17.23 -19.53
N THR A 152 17.47 -18.29 -20.25
CA THR A 152 16.27 -19.12 -20.11
C THR A 152 16.30 -19.93 -18.81
N ALA A 153 15.13 -20.38 -18.35
CA ALA A 153 15.04 -21.24 -17.16
C ALA A 153 15.89 -22.52 -17.27
N ALA A 154 16.09 -23.03 -18.50
CA ALA A 154 16.92 -24.21 -18.76
C ALA A 154 18.43 -23.91 -18.57
N GLU A 155 18.91 -22.72 -18.94
CA GLU A 155 20.30 -22.29 -18.75
C GLU A 155 20.61 -22.01 -17.28
N LEU A 156 19.63 -21.51 -16.52
CA LEU A 156 19.76 -21.29 -15.07
C LEU A 156 19.80 -22.60 -14.29
N ALA A 157 19.05 -23.62 -14.71
CA ALA A 157 19.05 -24.95 -14.09
C ALA A 157 20.33 -25.74 -14.36
N ALA A 158 21.04 -25.44 -15.44
CA ALA A 158 22.29 -26.11 -15.79
C ALA A 158 23.52 -25.58 -15.01
N THR A 159 23.38 -24.45 -14.31
CA THR A 159 24.46 -23.80 -13.54
C THR A 159 24.30 -23.95 -12.02
N ALA A 160 23.24 -24.62 -11.54
CA ALA A 160 22.96 -24.93 -10.14
C ALA A 160 23.38 -26.39 -9.84
#